data_4c4eaec0de1d9c8abce97f18057bba3d
#
_entry.id   4c4eaec0de1d9c8abce97f18057bba3d
#
_cell.length_a   1.000
_cell.length_b   1.000
_cell.length_c   1.000
_cell.angle_alpha   90.00
_cell.angle_beta   90.00
_cell.angle_gamma   90.00
#
_symmetry.space_group_name_H-M   'P 1'
#
loop_
_entity.id
_entity.type
_entity.pdbx_description
1 polymer ?
#
loop_
_entity_poly.entity_id
_entity_poly.type
_entity_poly.pdbx_seq_one_letter_code
_entity_poly.pdbx_strand_id
1 'polypeptide(L)'
;MKLGILGNGQLGQMLETSIADQNDVTVNLYDLRAFDEASLQQFLNDNDRISYETENIPAHIVSQMESVEAKVFPSLTALKTFQNRITEKNALRAAGIATAEFHAVNSLADIHDAVQKLGLPIIMKTTTEGYDGKGQYVLREPGDATAAWATIGNRELIAEAFVPFIREISV
;
A
#
# COMPACT_ATOMS: atom_id res chain seq x y z
N MET A 1 -11.61 -26.35 0.00
CA MET A 1 -11.40 -25.05 -0.67
C MET A 1 -9.90 -24.78 -0.78
N LYS A 2 -9.43 -24.36 -1.97
CA LYS A 2 -8.03 -23.94 -2.15
C LYS A 2 -7.94 -22.42 -2.08
N LEU A 3 -7.15 -21.90 -1.13
CA LEU A 3 -6.86 -20.48 -0.95
C LEU A 3 -5.44 -20.20 -1.45
N GLY A 4 -5.31 -19.42 -2.51
CA GLY A 4 -4.04 -18.91 -3.00
C GLY A 4 -3.70 -17.58 -2.32
N ILE A 5 -2.48 -17.42 -1.82
CA ILE A 5 -1.99 -16.16 -1.26
C ILE A 5 -0.80 -15.69 -2.10
N LEU A 6 -0.92 -14.50 -2.68
CA LEU A 6 0.18 -13.80 -3.35
C LEU A 6 1.09 -13.17 -2.31
N GLY A 7 2.26 -13.76 -2.16
CA GLY A 7 3.26 -13.46 -1.14
C GLY A 7 3.67 -14.72 -0.39
N ASN A 8 4.96 -14.84 -0.14
CA ASN A 8 5.58 -15.92 0.64
C ASN A 8 6.51 -15.33 1.70
N GLY A 9 6.13 -14.16 2.22
CA GLY A 9 6.80 -13.50 3.32
C GLY A 9 6.26 -13.96 4.67
N GLN A 10 6.58 -13.19 5.69
CA GLN A 10 6.19 -13.53 7.06
C GLN A 10 4.66 -13.63 7.23
N LEU A 11 3.91 -12.67 6.66
CA LEU A 11 2.44 -12.65 6.80
C LEU A 11 1.79 -13.81 6.05
N GLY A 12 2.25 -14.12 4.83
CA GLY A 12 1.75 -15.27 4.06
C GLY A 12 1.93 -16.59 4.82
N GLN A 13 3.12 -16.81 5.39
CA GLN A 13 3.42 -17.99 6.21
C GLN A 13 2.62 -18.04 7.52
N MET A 14 2.36 -16.90 8.14
CA MET A 14 1.51 -16.83 9.33
C MET A 14 0.06 -17.17 8.99
N LEU A 15 -0.47 -16.69 7.88
CA LEU A 15 -1.80 -17.04 7.39
C LEU A 15 -1.91 -18.55 7.10
N GLU A 16 -0.94 -19.11 6.38
CA GLU A 16 -0.87 -20.56 6.12
C GLU A 16 -0.92 -21.36 7.42
N THR A 17 -0.07 -21.00 8.39
CA THR A 17 0.00 -21.66 9.70
C THR A 17 -1.31 -21.54 10.47
N SER A 18 -1.95 -20.36 10.44
CA SER A 18 -3.20 -20.10 11.17
C SER A 18 -4.38 -20.93 10.65
N ILE A 19 -4.31 -21.37 9.39
CA ILE A 19 -5.39 -22.13 8.72
C ILE A 19 -5.06 -23.63 8.66
N ALA A 20 -3.83 -24.03 8.99
CA ALA A 20 -3.35 -25.41 8.85
C ALA A 20 -4.22 -26.47 9.53
N ASP A 21 -4.87 -26.13 10.65
CA ASP A 21 -5.75 -27.03 11.40
C ASP A 21 -7.20 -27.12 10.83
N GLN A 22 -7.50 -26.33 9.80
CA GLN A 22 -8.81 -26.37 9.15
C GLN A 22 -8.82 -27.42 8.04
N ASN A 23 -9.42 -28.56 8.29
CA ASN A 23 -9.41 -29.76 7.42
C ASN A 23 -10.02 -29.54 6.01
N ASP A 24 -10.77 -28.46 5.79
CA ASP A 24 -11.48 -28.17 4.55
C ASP A 24 -10.84 -27.04 3.71
N VAL A 25 -9.72 -26.47 4.18
CA VAL A 25 -8.98 -25.40 3.49
C VAL A 25 -7.52 -25.82 3.25
N THR A 26 -7.08 -25.70 2.00
CA THR A 26 -5.66 -25.83 1.62
C THR A 26 -5.14 -24.46 1.22
N VAL A 27 -4.04 -24.02 1.83
CA VAL A 27 -3.38 -22.76 1.49
C VAL A 27 -2.22 -23.03 0.55
N ASN A 28 -2.12 -22.23 -0.51
CA ASN A 28 -1.01 -22.25 -1.46
C ASN A 28 -0.38 -20.85 -1.48
N LEU A 29 0.92 -20.75 -1.29
CA LEU A 29 1.66 -19.49 -1.34
C LEU A 29 2.33 -19.33 -2.70
N TYR A 30 2.34 -18.12 -3.25
CA TYR A 30 3.08 -17.76 -4.46
C TYR A 30 4.15 -16.74 -4.15
N ASP A 31 5.42 -17.09 -4.39
CA ASP A 31 6.54 -16.15 -4.18
C ASP A 31 6.62 -15.15 -5.32
N LEU A 32 6.25 -13.91 -5.06
CA LEU A 32 6.28 -12.82 -6.03
C LEU A 32 7.71 -12.51 -6.56
N ARG A 33 8.76 -12.91 -5.82
CA ARG A 33 10.16 -12.74 -6.24
C ARG A 33 10.58 -13.76 -7.29
N ALA A 34 9.89 -14.89 -7.33
CA ALA A 34 10.09 -15.95 -8.31
C ALA A 34 9.06 -15.87 -9.44
N PHE A 35 8.68 -14.64 -9.83
CA PHE A 35 7.65 -14.41 -10.84
C PHE A 35 7.99 -15.08 -12.17
N ASP A 36 7.03 -15.86 -12.64
CA ASP A 36 6.94 -16.40 -14.01
C ASP A 36 5.47 -16.33 -14.44
N GLU A 37 5.22 -15.82 -15.63
CA GLU A 37 3.87 -15.58 -16.14
C GLU A 37 3.02 -16.83 -16.19
N ALA A 38 3.56 -17.94 -16.70
CA ALA A 38 2.84 -19.20 -16.83
C ALA A 38 2.53 -19.81 -15.44
N SER A 39 3.48 -19.77 -14.51
CA SER A 39 3.30 -20.28 -13.16
C SER A 39 2.30 -19.44 -12.36
N LEU A 40 2.30 -18.12 -12.54
CA LEU A 40 1.29 -17.27 -11.93
C LEU A 40 -0.10 -17.57 -12.48
N GLN A 41 -0.26 -17.67 -13.80
CA GLN A 41 -1.54 -17.99 -14.41
C GLN A 41 -2.07 -19.36 -13.93
N GLN A 42 -1.20 -20.35 -13.82
CA GLN A 42 -1.56 -21.64 -13.26
C GLN A 42 -2.00 -21.53 -11.80
N PHE A 43 -1.22 -20.80 -10.97
CA PHE A 43 -1.56 -20.55 -9.58
C PHE A 43 -2.93 -19.87 -9.42
N LEU A 44 -3.21 -18.83 -10.23
CA LEU A 44 -4.50 -18.14 -10.21
C LEU A 44 -5.66 -19.04 -10.60
N ASN A 45 -5.46 -19.96 -11.54
CA ASN A 45 -6.51 -20.89 -11.99
C ASN A 45 -6.76 -22.01 -10.99
N ASP A 46 -5.72 -22.55 -10.36
CA ASP A 46 -5.76 -23.72 -9.50
C ASP A 46 -6.39 -23.45 -8.12
N ASN A 47 -6.55 -22.18 -7.74
CA ASN A 47 -7.12 -21.77 -6.46
C ASN A 47 -8.58 -21.30 -6.60
N ASP A 48 -9.40 -21.63 -5.61
CA ASP A 48 -10.82 -21.24 -5.54
C ASP A 48 -10.98 -19.77 -5.13
N ARG A 49 -10.06 -19.28 -4.30
CA ARG A 49 -9.99 -17.91 -3.82
C ARG A 49 -8.53 -17.44 -3.84
N ILE A 50 -8.34 -16.17 -4.12
CA ILE A 50 -7.03 -15.51 -4.15
C ILE A 50 -7.03 -14.39 -3.13
N SER A 51 -5.99 -14.33 -2.33
CA SER A 51 -5.68 -13.20 -1.45
C SER A 51 -4.25 -12.74 -1.65
N TYR A 52 -3.82 -11.74 -0.94
CA TYR A 52 -2.46 -11.20 -0.98
C TYR A 52 -2.02 -10.80 0.42
N GLU A 53 -0.71 -10.95 0.72
CA GLU A 53 -0.18 -10.63 2.04
C GLU A 53 0.04 -9.13 2.26
N THR A 54 0.30 -8.39 1.18
CA THR A 54 0.48 -6.93 1.21
C THR A 54 -0.13 -6.28 -0.04
N GLU A 55 -0.38 -4.98 0.04
CA GLU A 55 -0.86 -4.19 -1.10
C GLU A 55 0.22 -3.95 -2.17
N ASN A 56 1.49 -4.22 -1.86
CA ASN A 56 2.61 -3.93 -2.77
C ASN A 56 2.76 -4.99 -3.87
N ILE A 57 1.68 -5.24 -4.60
CA ILE A 57 1.66 -6.16 -5.74
C ILE A 57 2.04 -5.39 -7.02
N PRO A 58 3.06 -5.83 -7.79
CA PRO A 58 3.43 -5.19 -9.05
C PRO A 58 2.29 -5.11 -10.06
N ALA A 59 2.20 -4.00 -10.79
CA ALA A 59 1.09 -3.73 -11.72
C ALA A 59 0.88 -4.84 -12.79
N HIS A 60 1.96 -5.44 -13.28
CA HIS A 60 1.87 -6.54 -14.26
C HIS A 60 1.23 -7.80 -13.65
N ILE A 61 1.39 -8.05 -12.36
CA ILE A 61 0.72 -9.14 -11.63
C ILE A 61 -0.75 -8.78 -11.40
N VAL A 62 -1.05 -7.55 -10.99
CA VAL A 62 -2.42 -7.08 -10.83
C VAL A 62 -3.21 -7.24 -12.13
N SER A 63 -2.61 -6.93 -13.28
CA SER A 63 -3.25 -7.11 -14.59
C SER A 63 -3.60 -8.59 -14.89
N GLN A 64 -2.77 -9.53 -14.47
CA GLN A 64 -3.12 -10.95 -14.61
C GLN A 64 -4.24 -11.39 -13.66
N MET A 65 -4.31 -10.82 -12.47
CA MET A 65 -5.40 -11.09 -11.52
C MET A 65 -6.77 -10.64 -12.04
N GLU A 66 -6.83 -9.69 -12.98
CA GLU A 66 -8.09 -9.24 -13.60
C GLU A 66 -8.83 -10.40 -14.30
N SER A 67 -8.11 -11.36 -14.84
CA SER A 67 -8.71 -12.55 -15.47
C SER A 67 -9.50 -13.45 -14.50
N VAL A 68 -9.24 -13.31 -13.20
CA VAL A 68 -9.86 -14.08 -12.11
C VAL A 68 -10.45 -13.19 -11.02
N GLU A 69 -10.80 -11.94 -11.34
CA GLU A 69 -11.22 -10.91 -10.38
C GLU A 69 -12.31 -11.40 -9.39
N ALA A 70 -13.25 -12.20 -9.87
CA ALA A 70 -14.33 -12.77 -9.03
C ALA A 70 -13.83 -13.68 -7.90
N LYS A 71 -12.59 -14.15 -7.96
CA LYS A 71 -11.96 -14.98 -6.94
C LYS A 71 -11.06 -14.17 -5.99
N VAL A 72 -10.79 -12.89 -6.26
CA VAL A 72 -9.82 -12.07 -5.53
C VAL A 72 -10.46 -11.35 -4.35
N PHE A 73 -9.89 -11.54 -3.15
CA PHE A 73 -10.35 -10.95 -1.89
C PHE A 73 -9.17 -10.51 -1.02
N PRO A 74 -9.12 -9.25 -0.55
CA PRO A 74 -10.01 -8.12 -0.92
C PRO A 74 -10.03 -7.88 -2.43
N SER A 75 -11.07 -7.18 -2.94
CA SER A 75 -11.25 -6.97 -4.38
C SER A 75 -10.07 -6.22 -5.03
N LEU A 76 -9.89 -6.38 -6.35
CA LEU A 76 -8.87 -5.62 -7.09
C LEU A 76 -9.10 -4.10 -7.01
N THR A 77 -10.34 -3.66 -6.91
CA THR A 77 -10.67 -2.25 -6.67
C THR A 77 -10.11 -1.78 -5.33
N ALA A 78 -10.28 -2.57 -4.26
CA ALA A 78 -9.68 -2.28 -2.96
C ALA A 78 -8.14 -2.25 -3.06
N LEU A 79 -7.53 -3.28 -3.66
CA LEU A 79 -6.09 -3.34 -3.86
C LEU A 79 -5.55 -2.07 -4.54
N LYS A 80 -6.09 -1.73 -5.73
CA LYS A 80 -5.69 -0.55 -6.50
C LYS A 80 -5.89 0.76 -5.73
N THR A 81 -6.94 0.85 -4.91
CA THR A 81 -7.21 2.03 -4.09
C THR A 81 -6.17 2.20 -3.00
N PHE A 82 -5.81 1.12 -2.30
CA PHE A 82 -4.92 1.17 -1.14
C PHE A 82 -3.43 1.09 -1.49
N GLN A 83 -3.08 0.79 -2.75
CA GLN A 83 -1.69 0.84 -3.22
C GLN A 83 -1.09 2.26 -3.25
N ASN A 84 -1.93 3.30 -3.34
CA ASN A 84 -1.47 4.69 -3.39
C ASN A 84 -2.15 5.52 -2.30
N ARG A 85 -1.35 6.17 -1.44
CA ARG A 85 -1.83 6.94 -0.28
C ARG A 85 -2.78 8.09 -0.63
N ILE A 86 -2.66 8.66 -1.84
CA ILE A 86 -3.58 9.73 -2.28
C ILE A 86 -4.94 9.15 -2.63
N THR A 87 -4.97 8.04 -3.38
CA THR A 87 -6.23 7.37 -3.73
C THR A 87 -6.91 6.80 -2.49
N GLU A 88 -6.17 6.19 -1.58
CA GLU A 88 -6.65 5.71 -0.29
C GLU A 88 -7.32 6.83 0.52
N LYS A 89 -6.61 7.94 0.75
CA LYS A 89 -7.14 9.05 1.53
C LYS A 89 -8.37 9.70 0.87
N ASN A 90 -8.39 9.79 -0.44
CA ASN A 90 -9.57 10.27 -1.16
C ASN A 90 -10.76 9.31 -1.00
N ALA A 91 -10.54 8.01 -1.06
CA ALA A 91 -11.59 7.01 -0.83
C ALA A 91 -12.12 7.07 0.61
N LEU A 92 -11.24 7.19 1.60
CA LEU A 92 -11.62 7.35 3.01
C LEU A 92 -12.47 8.61 3.21
N ARG A 93 -12.06 9.76 2.65
CA ARG A 93 -12.83 11.01 2.71
C ARG A 93 -14.20 10.87 2.04
N ALA A 94 -14.26 10.23 0.88
CA ALA A 94 -15.53 9.99 0.18
C ALA A 94 -16.47 9.10 1.00
N ALA A 95 -15.92 8.21 1.81
CA ALA A 95 -16.68 7.37 2.75
C ALA A 95 -17.03 8.07 4.08
N GLY A 96 -16.66 9.35 4.25
CA GLY A 96 -16.90 10.11 5.49
C GLY A 96 -15.95 9.74 6.64
N ILE A 97 -14.85 9.04 6.35
CA ILE A 97 -13.85 8.65 7.35
C ILE A 97 -12.80 9.75 7.45
N ALA A 98 -12.56 10.23 8.67
CA ALA A 98 -11.58 11.26 8.94
C ALA A 98 -10.15 10.75 8.70
N THR A 99 -9.35 11.56 8.04
CA THR A 99 -7.91 11.32 7.83
C THR A 99 -7.14 12.64 7.97
N ALA A 100 -5.84 12.56 8.20
CA ALA A 100 -5.00 13.76 8.21
C ALA A 100 -5.17 14.55 6.90
N GLU A 101 -5.21 15.88 7.00
CA GLU A 101 -5.20 16.76 5.83
C GLU A 101 -3.92 16.51 5.01
N PHE A 102 -4.04 16.55 3.69
CA PHE A 102 -2.92 16.23 2.82
C PHE A 102 -2.92 17.06 1.53
N HIS A 103 -1.75 17.09 0.89
CA HIS A 103 -1.49 17.71 -0.41
C HIS A 103 -0.60 16.82 -1.25
N ALA A 104 -0.96 16.62 -2.54
CA ALA A 104 -0.10 15.91 -3.49
C ALA A 104 1.12 16.77 -3.83
N VAL A 105 2.29 16.15 -3.96
CA VAL A 105 3.55 16.81 -4.20
C VAL A 105 4.29 16.13 -5.35
N ASN A 106 4.47 16.86 -6.46
CA ASN A 106 5.17 16.43 -7.66
C ASN A 106 6.38 17.30 -8.00
N SER A 107 6.57 18.39 -7.23
CA SER A 107 7.65 19.33 -7.42
C SER A 107 8.04 20.01 -6.11
N LEU A 108 9.20 20.67 -6.11
CA LEU A 108 9.62 21.51 -4.97
C LEU A 108 8.62 22.65 -4.71
N ALA A 109 7.98 23.19 -5.74
CA ALA A 109 6.95 24.22 -5.59
C ALA A 109 5.74 23.70 -4.82
N ASP A 110 5.32 22.46 -5.08
CA ASP A 110 4.19 21.84 -4.37
C ASP A 110 4.48 21.65 -2.87
N ILE A 111 5.75 21.49 -2.48
CA ILE A 111 6.14 21.46 -1.05
C ILE A 111 5.83 22.80 -0.39
N HIS A 112 6.18 23.90 -1.05
CA HIS A 112 5.89 25.22 -0.51
C HIS A 112 4.37 25.48 -0.41
N ASP A 113 3.62 25.03 -1.41
CA ASP A 113 2.15 25.11 -1.38
C ASP A 113 1.56 24.23 -0.24
N ALA A 114 2.11 23.03 -0.03
CA ALA A 114 1.72 22.17 1.08
C ALA A 114 1.98 22.82 2.45
N VAL A 115 3.17 23.45 2.62
CA VAL A 115 3.49 24.19 3.84
C VAL A 115 2.51 25.33 4.09
N GLN A 116 2.13 26.07 3.05
CA GLN A 116 1.14 27.16 3.19
C GLN A 116 -0.25 26.66 3.56
N LYS A 117 -0.67 25.50 3.01
CA LYS A 117 -2.01 24.96 3.24
C LYS A 117 -2.15 24.18 4.54
N LEU A 118 -1.14 23.40 4.89
CA LEU A 118 -1.20 22.46 6.02
C LEU A 118 -0.56 23.02 7.30
N GLY A 119 0.30 24.04 7.17
CA GLY A 119 1.16 24.50 8.26
C GLY A 119 2.31 23.52 8.53
N LEU A 120 3.22 23.91 9.43
CA LEU A 120 4.35 23.08 9.84
C LEU A 120 4.12 22.56 11.27
N PRO A 121 4.65 21.39 11.61
CA PRO A 121 5.38 20.45 10.75
C PRO A 121 4.47 19.68 9.80
N ILE A 122 5.00 19.21 8.66
CA ILE A 122 4.34 18.27 7.78
C ILE A 122 5.17 17.00 7.62
N ILE A 123 4.51 15.88 7.32
CA ILE A 123 5.17 14.62 7.02
C ILE A 123 5.03 14.36 5.53
N MET A 124 6.16 14.34 4.83
CA MET A 124 6.22 13.95 3.43
C MET A 124 6.46 12.47 3.32
N LYS A 125 5.74 11.79 2.44
CA LYS A 125 5.85 10.34 2.18
C LYS A 125 5.81 10.06 0.70
N THR A 126 6.43 8.96 0.26
CA THR A 126 6.15 8.41 -1.07
C THR A 126 4.68 7.98 -1.15
N THR A 127 4.03 8.16 -2.30
CA THR A 127 2.62 7.77 -2.46
C THR A 127 2.42 6.27 -2.48
N THR A 128 3.43 5.52 -2.93
CA THR A 128 3.47 4.07 -2.98
C THR A 128 4.67 3.54 -2.19
N GLU A 129 4.64 2.26 -1.82
CA GLU A 129 5.71 1.63 -1.04
C GLU A 129 5.98 2.35 0.31
N GLY A 130 7.16 2.14 0.90
CA GLY A 130 7.54 2.76 2.16
C GLY A 130 6.96 2.03 3.37
N TYR A 131 7.85 1.42 4.15
CA TYR A 131 7.55 0.71 5.40
C TYR A 131 8.60 1.09 6.45
N ASP A 132 8.27 0.95 7.71
CA ASP A 132 9.18 1.19 8.83
C ASP A 132 9.88 2.56 8.78
N GLY A 133 9.15 3.62 8.40
CA GLY A 133 9.70 4.98 8.28
C GLY A 133 10.56 5.24 7.05
N LYS A 134 10.78 4.25 6.18
CA LYS A 134 11.46 4.45 4.89
C LYS A 134 10.55 5.20 3.91
N GLY A 135 11.13 6.08 3.10
CA GLY A 135 10.38 6.87 2.13
C GLY A 135 9.55 7.99 2.77
N GLN A 136 9.91 8.46 3.96
CA GLN A 136 9.29 9.62 4.61
C GLN A 136 10.32 10.65 5.08
N TYR A 137 9.87 11.90 5.19
CA TYR A 137 10.66 13.05 5.68
C TYR A 137 9.75 13.97 6.50
N VAL A 138 10.17 14.31 7.72
CA VAL A 138 9.44 15.27 8.54
C VAL A 138 10.02 16.66 8.28
N LEU A 139 9.24 17.50 7.62
CA LEU A 139 9.61 18.90 7.32
C LEU A 139 9.13 19.79 8.46
N ARG A 140 10.08 20.38 9.18
CA ARG A 140 9.80 21.19 10.37
C ARG A 140 9.94 22.69 10.11
N GLU A 141 10.79 23.07 9.17
CA GLU A 141 11.07 24.45 8.79
C GLU A 141 10.96 24.61 7.27
N PRO A 142 10.55 25.80 6.77
CA PRO A 142 10.43 26.02 5.33
C PRO A 142 11.75 25.79 4.56
N GLY A 143 12.89 26.05 5.21
CA GLY A 143 14.22 25.84 4.66
C GLY A 143 14.57 24.37 4.37
N ASP A 144 13.89 23.43 4.99
CA ASP A 144 14.10 21.98 4.80
C ASP A 144 13.53 21.46 3.47
N ALA A 145 12.71 22.25 2.77
CA ALA A 145 12.00 21.79 1.56
C ALA A 145 12.94 21.24 0.48
N THR A 146 14.08 21.93 0.23
CA THR A 146 15.06 21.48 -0.76
C THR A 146 15.74 20.17 -0.35
N ALA A 147 16.08 20.02 0.93
CA ALA A 147 16.68 18.79 1.46
C ALA A 147 15.69 17.62 1.43
N ALA A 148 14.42 17.86 1.78
CA ALA A 148 13.36 16.88 1.69
C ALA A 148 13.17 16.41 0.24
N TRP A 149 13.07 17.34 -0.71
CA TRP A 149 12.95 17.02 -2.13
C TRP A 149 14.16 16.23 -2.65
N ALA A 150 15.37 16.62 -2.29
CA ALA A 150 16.59 15.89 -2.68
C ALA A 150 16.64 14.46 -2.11
N THR A 151 16.05 14.25 -0.94
CA THR A 151 16.06 12.95 -0.25
C THR A 151 15.03 11.98 -0.81
N ILE A 152 13.79 12.41 -1.07
CA ILE A 152 12.67 11.55 -1.44
C ILE A 152 11.90 12.00 -2.68
N GLY A 153 12.23 13.16 -3.29
CA GLY A 153 11.43 13.84 -4.31
C GLY A 153 11.59 13.35 -5.75
N ASN A 154 12.28 12.23 -5.99
CA ASN A 154 12.43 11.68 -7.34
C ASN A 154 11.21 10.85 -7.81
N ARG A 155 10.08 10.95 -7.12
CA ARG A 155 8.83 10.26 -7.37
C ARG A 155 7.65 11.07 -6.82
N GLU A 156 6.44 10.64 -7.11
CA GLU A 156 5.23 11.24 -6.53
C GLU A 156 5.22 11.13 -5.01
N LEU A 157 4.92 12.22 -4.33
CA LEU A 157 4.86 12.29 -2.88
C LEU A 157 3.49 12.80 -2.42
N ILE A 158 3.20 12.54 -1.14
CA ILE A 158 2.11 13.14 -0.39
C ILE A 158 2.70 13.89 0.82
N ALA A 159 2.24 15.11 1.04
CA ALA A 159 2.50 15.87 2.26
C ALA A 159 1.26 15.76 3.15
N GLU A 160 1.43 15.34 4.39
CA GLU A 160 0.37 15.19 5.38
C GLU A 160 0.57 16.15 6.53
N ALA A 161 -0.51 16.75 7.03
CA ALA A 161 -0.48 17.51 8.27
C ALA A 161 -0.02 16.59 9.42
N PHE A 162 0.85 17.12 10.27
CA PHE A 162 1.31 16.40 11.46
C PHE A 162 0.14 16.22 12.44
N VAL A 163 -0.14 14.98 12.81
CA VAL A 163 -1.14 14.65 13.82
C VAL A 163 -0.44 14.43 15.15
N PRO A 164 -0.67 15.28 16.17
CA PRO A 164 -0.08 15.12 17.49
C PRO A 164 -0.82 14.04 18.29
N PHE A 165 -0.66 12.77 17.89
CA PHE A 165 -1.32 11.66 18.57
C PHE A 165 -0.63 11.34 19.91
N ILE A 166 -1.43 10.88 20.87
CA ILE A 166 -0.95 10.43 22.19
C ILE A 166 -0.56 8.95 22.13
N ARG A 167 -1.21 8.17 21.25
CA ARG A 167 -1.01 6.72 21.12
C ARG A 167 -1.32 6.27 19.71
N GLU A 168 -0.51 5.35 19.22
CA GLU A 168 -0.83 4.54 18.05
C GLU A 168 -1.47 3.22 18.50
N ILE A 169 -2.50 2.78 17.80
CA ILE A 169 -3.14 1.48 18.04
C ILE A 169 -3.32 0.78 16.69
N SER A 170 -3.13 -0.53 16.71
CA SER A 170 -3.45 -1.42 15.60
C SER A 170 -4.62 -2.31 16.00
N VAL A 171 -5.55 -2.53 15.10
CA VAL A 171 -6.74 -3.38 15.29
C VAL A 171 -6.83 -4.41 14.19
#